data_f8c5adf8bd644bc23f02bf74eee5d73d
#
_entry.id   f8c5adf8bd644bc23f02bf74eee5d73d
#
_cell.length_a   1.000
_cell.length_b   1.000
_cell.length_c   1.000
_cell.angle_alpha   90.00
_cell.angle_beta   90.00
_cell.angle_gamma   90.00
#
_symmetry.space_group_name_H-M   'P 1'
#
loop_
_entity.id
_entity.type
_entity.pdbx_description
1 polymer ?
#
loop_
_entity_poly.entity_id
_entity_poly.type
_entity_poly.pdbx_seq_one_letter_code
_entity_poly.pdbx_strand_id
1 'polypeptide(L)'
;MPNRGRCQGPKRLRTVCLHRRGLFPKTKRMPTLTYLEAISEALREEMRRDEKVFLLGEDIGVFGGAFKVTKGFIEEFGAERVVDTPISESGFVGAACGAAAMGYRPVVEFQFADFLACAFDQIVNFAAKCYYRWGIPIPIVFRGPSGGGVRGGPFHSQNPEAWFAHVPGLKVVIPSTPYEAKGLLKAAIRDNNPVIYLEHKHLYRRVREDVPSEDFVVPLGKADVKRSGTDLTMISYGSTVHTCLDVAASLEQEGASIEVIDLRTLVPLDRECFLESVRKTGRALVVHEAHLTAGFGGEVSATVAEHAFEYLDAPVVRVASLDTPSPFSAPLEDAHLPTADKVRSAAVKLLEY
;
A
#
# COMPACT_ATOMS: atom_id res chain seq x y z
N MET A 1 53.79 -3.09 81.10
CA MET A 1 53.86 -4.29 80.23
C MET A 1 52.49 -4.64 79.80
N PRO A 2 52.17 -4.62 78.48
CA PRO A 2 50.85 -4.74 77.95
C PRO A 2 50.54 -6.16 77.58
N ASN A 3 49.25 -6.49 77.73
CA ASN A 3 48.65 -7.76 77.46
C ASN A 3 48.20 -7.86 76.00
N ARG A 4 48.47 -8.97 75.34
CA ARG A 4 48.17 -9.22 73.91
C ARG A 4 46.71 -9.65 73.76
N GLY A 5 45.91 -8.84 73.06
CA GLY A 5 44.57 -9.19 72.57
C GLY A 5 44.62 -9.98 71.27
N ARG A 6 43.95 -11.12 71.23
CA ARG A 6 43.82 -11.99 70.02
C ARG A 6 42.84 -11.37 69.00
N CYS A 7 43.31 -11.23 67.80
CA CYS A 7 42.44 -10.92 66.65
C CYS A 7 41.52 -12.12 66.28
N GLN A 8 40.20 -11.94 66.33
CA GLN A 8 39.28 -12.86 65.77
C GLN A 8 39.05 -12.48 64.27
N GLY A 9 39.27 -13.45 63.40
CA GLY A 9 39.10 -13.28 61.97
C GLY A 9 37.61 -13.11 61.53
N PRO A 10 37.38 -12.50 60.39
CA PRO A 10 36.02 -12.17 59.94
C PRO A 10 35.23 -13.42 59.50
N LYS A 11 33.99 -13.51 59.98
CA LYS A 11 32.99 -14.52 59.58
C LYS A 11 32.63 -14.35 58.12
N ARG A 12 32.83 -15.41 57.31
CA ARG A 12 32.35 -15.50 55.91
C ARG A 12 30.83 -15.41 55.87
N LEU A 13 30.29 -14.33 55.30
CA LEU A 13 28.92 -14.21 54.90
C LEU A 13 28.68 -15.13 53.71
N ARG A 14 27.80 -16.13 53.87
CA ARG A 14 27.28 -16.94 52.75
C ARG A 14 26.38 -16.07 51.91
N THR A 15 26.83 -15.72 50.69
CA THR A 15 26.02 -15.07 49.66
C THR A 15 24.98 -16.09 49.14
N VAL A 16 23.73 -15.90 49.51
CA VAL A 16 22.61 -16.65 48.94
C VAL A 16 22.33 -16.06 47.56
N CYS A 17 22.79 -16.75 46.52
CA CYS A 17 22.40 -16.45 45.13
C CYS A 17 20.90 -16.76 44.94
N LEU A 18 20.05 -15.76 45.12
CA LEU A 18 18.68 -15.80 44.66
C LEU A 18 18.68 -15.72 43.14
N HIS A 19 18.58 -16.87 42.47
CA HIS A 19 18.21 -16.94 41.04
C HIS A 19 16.81 -16.35 40.87
N ARG A 20 16.73 -15.03 40.68
CA ARG A 20 15.58 -14.42 40.06
C ARG A 20 15.54 -14.89 38.61
N ARG A 21 14.80 -15.95 38.33
CA ARG A 21 14.33 -16.22 36.98
C ARG A 21 13.49 -15.01 36.56
N GLY A 22 14.10 -14.08 35.81
CA GLY A 22 13.42 -13.00 35.18
C GLY A 22 12.42 -13.61 34.19
N LEU A 23 11.14 -13.46 34.49
CA LEU A 23 10.09 -13.59 33.50
C LEU A 23 10.25 -12.44 32.51
N PHE A 24 11.13 -12.61 31.51
CA PHE A 24 11.02 -11.81 30.29
C PHE A 24 9.68 -12.20 29.66
N PRO A 25 8.77 -11.25 29.38
CA PRO A 25 7.58 -11.57 28.62
C PRO A 25 8.08 -12.20 27.32
N LYS A 26 7.58 -13.40 26.99
CA LYS A 26 7.83 -14.04 25.68
C LYS A 26 7.37 -13.00 24.66
N THR A 27 8.29 -12.45 23.87
CA THR A 27 7.96 -11.61 22.72
C THR A 27 7.03 -12.44 21.86
N LYS A 28 5.78 -12.00 21.75
CA LYS A 28 4.76 -12.65 20.93
C LYS A 28 5.30 -12.62 19.50
N ARG A 29 5.59 -13.80 18.95
CA ARG A 29 6.10 -13.90 17.56
C ARG A 29 5.04 -13.27 16.65
N MET A 30 5.43 -12.28 15.86
CA MET A 30 4.55 -11.67 14.87
C MET A 30 4.12 -12.75 13.86
N PRO A 31 2.84 -12.85 13.48
CA PRO A 31 2.41 -13.77 12.43
C PRO A 31 2.96 -13.32 11.09
N THR A 32 3.42 -14.27 10.30
CA THR A 32 3.78 -14.04 8.90
C THR A 32 2.51 -14.13 8.05
N LEU A 33 2.06 -13.03 7.48
CA LEU A 33 0.86 -12.94 6.66
C LEU A 33 1.22 -12.76 5.18
N THR A 34 0.39 -13.31 4.31
CA THR A 34 0.37 -12.89 2.91
C THR A 34 -0.28 -11.50 2.81
N TYR A 35 -0.05 -10.82 1.70
CA TYR A 35 -0.69 -9.54 1.40
C TYR A 35 -2.24 -9.65 1.46
N LEU A 36 -2.82 -10.72 0.92
CA LEU A 36 -4.25 -11.00 0.98
C LEU A 36 -4.76 -11.21 2.42
N GLU A 37 -4.04 -12.03 3.21
CA GLU A 37 -4.39 -12.28 4.61
C GLU A 37 -4.33 -10.99 5.44
N ALA A 38 -3.37 -10.11 5.18
CA ALA A 38 -3.24 -8.82 5.84
C ALA A 38 -4.44 -7.90 5.56
N ILE A 39 -4.95 -7.87 4.31
CA ILE A 39 -6.18 -7.15 3.93
C ILE A 39 -7.39 -7.76 4.66
N SER A 40 -7.53 -9.08 4.63
CA SER A 40 -8.63 -9.79 5.31
C SER A 40 -8.62 -9.51 6.82
N GLU A 41 -7.43 -9.54 7.46
CA GLU A 41 -7.31 -9.18 8.88
C GLU A 41 -7.69 -7.73 9.16
N ALA A 42 -7.24 -6.78 8.33
CA ALA A 42 -7.59 -5.36 8.49
C ALA A 42 -9.11 -5.15 8.49
N LEU A 43 -9.80 -5.73 7.50
CA LEU A 43 -11.26 -5.66 7.41
C LEU A 43 -11.94 -6.26 8.64
N ARG A 44 -11.50 -7.45 9.06
CA ARG A 44 -12.07 -8.17 10.22
C ARG A 44 -11.87 -7.39 11.52
N GLU A 45 -10.70 -6.83 11.72
CA GLU A 45 -10.39 -6.00 12.89
C GLU A 45 -11.24 -4.73 12.92
N GLU A 46 -11.40 -4.03 11.79
CA GLU A 46 -12.19 -2.80 11.72
C GLU A 46 -13.70 -3.08 11.88
N MET A 47 -14.21 -4.18 11.33
CA MET A 47 -15.61 -4.60 11.54
C MET A 47 -15.89 -5.00 13.00
N ARG A 48 -14.91 -5.59 13.69
CA ARG A 48 -15.05 -5.87 15.13
C ARG A 48 -14.96 -4.61 15.98
N ARG A 49 -14.14 -3.65 15.58
CA ARG A 49 -13.92 -2.39 16.28
C ARG A 49 -15.10 -1.44 16.21
N ASP A 50 -15.77 -1.38 15.06
CA ASP A 50 -16.83 -0.41 14.78
C ASP A 50 -18.00 -1.09 14.07
N GLU A 51 -19.16 -1.10 14.71
CA GLU A 51 -20.40 -1.70 14.17
C GLU A 51 -20.95 -0.98 12.92
N LYS A 52 -20.52 0.26 12.68
CA LYS A 52 -20.88 1.04 11.49
C LYS A 52 -20.09 0.63 10.24
N VAL A 53 -19.00 -0.12 10.40
CA VAL A 53 -18.25 -0.67 9.27
C VAL A 53 -19.00 -1.88 8.72
N PHE A 54 -19.33 -1.85 7.44
CA PHE A 54 -19.93 -2.97 6.73
C PHE A 54 -19.35 -3.10 5.32
N LEU A 55 -19.42 -4.29 4.75
CA LEU A 55 -18.93 -4.60 3.43
C LEU A 55 -20.10 -4.77 2.47
N LEU A 56 -19.93 -4.28 1.24
CA LEU A 56 -20.88 -4.56 0.17
C LEU A 56 -20.13 -4.72 -1.16
N GLY A 57 -20.63 -5.61 -2.00
CA GLY A 57 -20.03 -5.93 -3.29
C GLY A 57 -20.55 -7.26 -3.82
N GLU A 58 -20.07 -7.63 -4.99
CA GLU A 58 -20.49 -8.83 -5.70
C GLU A 58 -19.77 -10.06 -5.14
N ASP A 59 -20.52 -11.12 -4.83
CA ASP A 59 -20.02 -12.44 -4.36
C ASP A 59 -19.17 -12.37 -3.08
N ILE A 60 -19.27 -11.34 -2.26
CA ILE A 60 -18.45 -11.16 -1.06
C ILE A 60 -18.95 -11.94 0.16
N GLY A 61 -20.22 -12.38 0.16
CA GLY A 61 -20.87 -13.11 1.24
C GLY A 61 -20.46 -14.59 1.27
N VAL A 62 -21.37 -15.48 0.87
CA VAL A 62 -21.16 -16.93 0.92
C VAL A 62 -19.94 -17.37 0.08
N PHE A 63 -19.74 -16.78 -1.07
CA PHE A 63 -18.60 -17.09 -1.93
C PHE A 63 -17.27 -16.56 -1.36
N GLY A 64 -17.29 -15.47 -0.59
CA GLY A 64 -16.12 -14.89 0.10
C GLY A 64 -15.21 -14.03 -0.79
N GLY A 65 -15.79 -13.42 -1.83
CA GLY A 65 -15.09 -12.58 -2.81
C GLY A 65 -14.35 -13.37 -3.90
N ALA A 66 -14.08 -12.72 -5.02
CA ALA A 66 -13.38 -13.32 -6.17
C ALA A 66 -12.01 -13.92 -5.77
N PHE A 67 -11.30 -13.28 -4.87
CA PHE A 67 -9.97 -13.70 -4.39
C PHE A 67 -9.98 -14.30 -2.97
N LYS A 68 -11.16 -14.43 -2.35
CA LYS A 68 -11.36 -15.01 -1.00
C LYS A 68 -10.91 -14.11 0.15
N VAL A 69 -10.90 -12.80 -0.03
CA VAL A 69 -10.57 -11.83 1.01
C VAL A 69 -11.59 -11.86 2.14
N THR A 70 -12.88 -11.99 1.81
CA THR A 70 -14.01 -11.96 2.76
C THR A 70 -14.52 -13.35 3.16
N LYS A 71 -13.74 -14.41 2.88
CA LYS A 71 -14.12 -15.77 3.25
C LYS A 71 -14.37 -15.91 4.76
N GLY A 72 -15.55 -16.43 5.14
CA GLY A 72 -15.94 -16.62 6.53
C GLY A 72 -16.46 -15.35 7.23
N PHE A 73 -16.62 -14.24 6.49
CA PHE A 73 -17.12 -13.00 7.10
C PHE A 73 -18.63 -13.02 7.32
N ILE A 74 -19.39 -13.59 6.40
CA ILE A 74 -20.86 -13.66 6.54
C ILE A 74 -21.26 -14.52 7.73
N GLU A 75 -20.49 -15.56 8.06
CA GLU A 75 -20.71 -16.40 9.24
C GLU A 75 -20.38 -15.65 10.54
N GLU A 76 -19.41 -14.74 10.52
CA GLU A 76 -18.98 -13.98 11.68
C GLU A 76 -19.82 -12.74 11.92
N PHE A 77 -20.17 -11.99 10.87
CA PHE A 77 -20.77 -10.65 10.99
C PHE A 77 -22.24 -10.59 10.53
N GLY A 78 -22.73 -11.63 9.87
CA GLY A 78 -24.09 -11.69 9.33
C GLY A 78 -24.27 -10.99 7.99
N ALA A 79 -25.37 -11.32 7.31
CA ALA A 79 -25.70 -10.80 5.98
C ALA A 79 -26.03 -9.29 5.97
N GLU A 80 -26.38 -8.71 7.11
CA GLU A 80 -26.66 -7.27 7.22
C GLU A 80 -25.36 -6.43 7.18
N ARG A 81 -24.21 -7.04 7.52
CA ARG A 81 -22.92 -6.38 7.50
C ARG A 81 -21.97 -6.89 6.41
N VAL A 82 -22.32 -7.98 5.74
CA VAL A 82 -21.62 -8.52 4.56
C VAL A 82 -22.66 -8.71 3.47
N VAL A 83 -22.84 -7.68 2.67
CA VAL A 83 -23.96 -7.54 1.75
C VAL A 83 -23.56 -7.96 0.35
N ASP A 84 -24.05 -9.11 -0.11
CA ASP A 84 -23.96 -9.49 -1.53
C ASP A 84 -24.87 -8.58 -2.37
N THR A 85 -24.32 -8.01 -3.43
CA THR A 85 -25.06 -7.15 -4.36
C THR A 85 -25.25 -7.83 -5.72
N PRO A 86 -26.28 -7.46 -6.48
CA PRO A 86 -26.31 -7.78 -7.91
C PRO A 86 -25.18 -7.03 -8.63
N ILE A 87 -24.86 -7.48 -9.86
CA ILE A 87 -23.91 -6.79 -10.75
C ILE A 87 -24.55 -5.46 -11.19
N SER A 88 -24.26 -4.40 -10.45
CA SER A 88 -24.81 -3.06 -10.64
C SER A 88 -23.97 -2.03 -9.89
N GLU A 89 -22.73 -1.81 -10.32
CA GLU A 89 -21.72 -1.04 -9.58
C GLU A 89 -22.18 0.39 -9.29
N SER A 90 -22.79 1.07 -10.26
CA SER A 90 -23.36 2.41 -10.04
C SER A 90 -24.47 2.40 -8.97
N GLY A 91 -25.29 1.34 -8.94
CA GLY A 91 -26.39 1.17 -7.98
C GLY A 91 -25.91 0.96 -6.56
N PHE A 92 -25.04 -0.04 -6.35
CA PHE A 92 -24.58 -0.34 -5.00
C PHE A 92 -23.58 0.71 -4.45
N VAL A 93 -22.78 1.34 -5.32
CA VAL A 93 -21.92 2.47 -4.90
C VAL A 93 -22.78 3.67 -4.48
N GLY A 94 -23.86 3.98 -5.24
CA GLY A 94 -24.80 5.03 -4.85
C GLY A 94 -25.45 4.75 -3.49
N ALA A 95 -25.88 3.51 -3.24
CA ALA A 95 -26.42 3.08 -1.94
C ALA A 95 -25.37 3.22 -0.81
N ALA A 96 -24.12 2.81 -1.07
CA ALA A 96 -23.01 2.96 -0.13
C ALA A 96 -22.72 4.43 0.20
N CYS A 97 -22.72 5.31 -0.80
CA CYS A 97 -22.57 6.76 -0.59
C CYS A 97 -23.70 7.33 0.28
N GLY A 98 -24.95 6.89 0.07
CA GLY A 98 -26.08 7.25 0.92
C GLY A 98 -25.91 6.79 2.36
N ALA A 99 -25.49 5.54 2.57
CA ALA A 99 -25.20 5.00 3.89
C ALA A 99 -24.05 5.78 4.59
N ALA A 100 -22.99 6.13 3.85
CA ALA A 100 -21.89 6.93 4.38
C ALA A 100 -22.36 8.33 4.81
N ALA A 101 -23.22 8.98 4.03
CA ALA A 101 -23.83 10.27 4.39
C ALA A 101 -24.70 10.18 5.65
N MET A 102 -25.26 9.00 5.96
CA MET A 102 -26.01 8.70 7.20
C MET A 102 -25.11 8.30 8.36
N GLY A 103 -23.79 8.31 8.19
CA GLY A 103 -22.82 8.07 9.25
C GLY A 103 -22.34 6.62 9.40
N TYR A 104 -22.65 5.74 8.44
CA TYR A 104 -22.03 4.42 8.32
C TYR A 104 -20.65 4.53 7.65
N ARG A 105 -19.87 3.44 7.71
CA ARG A 105 -18.54 3.32 7.10
C ARG A 105 -18.48 2.14 6.13
N PRO A 106 -19.08 2.28 4.94
CA PRO A 106 -19.07 1.22 3.95
C PRO A 106 -17.66 1.00 3.36
N VAL A 107 -17.32 -0.27 3.18
CA VAL A 107 -16.21 -0.71 2.35
C VAL A 107 -16.80 -1.42 1.14
N VAL A 108 -16.64 -0.82 -0.02
CA VAL A 108 -17.15 -1.35 -1.28
C VAL A 108 -16.09 -2.19 -1.95
N GLU A 109 -16.35 -3.48 -2.15
CA GLU A 109 -15.48 -4.37 -2.91
C GLU A 109 -15.93 -4.46 -4.36
N PHE A 110 -15.03 -4.10 -5.28
CA PHE A 110 -15.16 -4.43 -6.71
C PHE A 110 -14.41 -5.74 -6.97
N GLN A 111 -14.93 -6.60 -7.83
CA GLN A 111 -14.25 -7.84 -8.20
C GLN A 111 -12.89 -7.56 -8.87
N PHE A 112 -12.82 -6.47 -9.67
CA PHE A 112 -11.60 -5.92 -10.26
C PHE A 112 -11.68 -4.39 -10.26
N ALA A 113 -10.52 -3.73 -10.11
CA ALA A 113 -10.42 -2.27 -10.13
C ALA A 113 -10.88 -1.66 -11.47
N ASP A 114 -10.85 -2.44 -12.53
CA ASP A 114 -11.38 -2.12 -13.86
C ASP A 114 -12.85 -1.67 -13.79
N PHE A 115 -13.66 -2.29 -12.93
CA PHE A 115 -15.08 -2.03 -12.79
C PHE A 115 -15.43 -0.79 -11.95
N LEU A 116 -14.43 -0.13 -11.34
CA LEU A 116 -14.60 1.20 -10.78
C LEU A 116 -15.14 2.18 -11.86
N ALA A 117 -14.81 1.94 -13.12
CA ALA A 117 -15.33 2.72 -14.25
C ALA A 117 -16.85 2.66 -14.36
N CYS A 118 -17.51 1.54 -13.99
CA CYS A 118 -18.96 1.39 -14.03
C CYS A 118 -19.68 2.26 -12.98
N ALA A 119 -18.97 2.67 -11.91
CA ALA A 119 -19.49 3.53 -10.85
C ALA A 119 -18.86 4.94 -10.86
N PHE A 120 -18.21 5.33 -11.96
CA PHE A 120 -17.39 6.53 -12.04
C PHE A 120 -18.13 7.80 -11.59
N ASP A 121 -19.37 8.00 -12.05
CA ASP A 121 -20.19 9.15 -11.67
C ASP A 121 -20.42 9.23 -10.15
N GLN A 122 -20.79 8.12 -9.52
CA GLN A 122 -21.05 8.07 -8.08
C GLN A 122 -19.77 8.39 -7.25
N ILE A 123 -18.63 7.95 -7.74
CA ILE A 123 -17.33 8.20 -7.09
C ILE A 123 -16.90 9.65 -7.29
N VAL A 124 -16.81 10.12 -8.55
CA VAL A 124 -16.17 11.41 -8.87
C VAL A 124 -17.10 12.61 -8.74
N ASN A 125 -18.42 12.46 -9.00
CA ASN A 125 -19.37 13.56 -8.94
C ASN A 125 -20.14 13.62 -7.63
N PHE A 126 -20.36 12.51 -6.96
CA PHE A 126 -21.03 12.50 -5.67
C PHE A 126 -20.04 12.37 -4.51
N ALA A 127 -19.40 11.22 -4.31
CA ALA A 127 -18.57 10.97 -3.12
C ALA A 127 -17.44 12.02 -2.95
N ALA A 128 -16.69 12.29 -4.01
CA ALA A 128 -15.57 13.22 -3.99
C ALA A 128 -15.96 14.67 -3.65
N LYS A 129 -17.17 15.10 -4.02
CA LYS A 129 -17.57 16.52 -3.95
C LYS A 129 -18.55 16.84 -2.82
N CYS A 130 -19.09 15.80 -2.18
CA CYS A 130 -20.13 15.93 -1.16
C CYS A 130 -19.72 16.84 0.00
N TYR A 131 -18.52 16.63 0.52
CA TYR A 131 -17.99 17.44 1.60
C TYR A 131 -17.78 18.91 1.20
N TYR A 132 -17.18 19.14 0.04
CA TYR A 132 -16.95 20.50 -0.47
C TYR A 132 -18.27 21.27 -0.69
N ARG A 133 -19.28 20.58 -1.23
CA ARG A 133 -20.56 21.22 -1.59
C ARG A 133 -21.49 21.42 -0.39
N TRP A 134 -21.57 20.43 0.50
CA TRP A 134 -22.59 20.37 1.56
C TRP A 134 -22.05 20.22 2.96
N GLY A 135 -20.72 20.07 3.14
CA GLY A 135 -20.11 19.79 4.43
C GLY A 135 -20.40 18.37 4.97
N ILE A 136 -20.92 17.47 4.12
CA ILE A 136 -21.28 16.11 4.51
C ILE A 136 -20.07 15.20 4.27
N PRO A 137 -19.46 14.60 5.31
CA PRO A 137 -18.40 13.62 5.16
C PRO A 137 -18.92 12.35 4.52
N ILE A 138 -18.11 11.74 3.66
CA ILE A 138 -18.41 10.45 3.00
C ILE A 138 -17.29 9.47 3.36
N PRO A 139 -17.34 8.86 4.55
CA PRO A 139 -16.33 7.91 5.03
C PRO A 139 -16.50 6.55 4.34
N ILE A 140 -16.06 6.44 3.10
CA ILE A 140 -16.22 5.25 2.25
C ILE A 140 -14.87 4.81 1.69
N VAL A 141 -14.63 3.50 1.63
CA VAL A 141 -13.50 2.91 0.93
C VAL A 141 -14.00 2.15 -0.29
N PHE A 142 -13.47 2.49 -1.45
CA PHE A 142 -13.64 1.77 -2.69
C PHE A 142 -12.39 0.92 -2.93
N ARG A 143 -12.48 -0.38 -2.71
CA ARG A 143 -11.35 -1.29 -2.88
C ARG A 143 -11.54 -2.19 -4.10
N GLY A 144 -10.46 -2.42 -4.83
CA GLY A 144 -10.48 -3.30 -5.99
C GLY A 144 -9.11 -3.86 -6.34
N PRO A 145 -9.04 -5.14 -6.75
CA PRO A 145 -7.82 -5.75 -7.25
C PRO A 145 -7.40 -5.14 -8.58
N SER A 146 -6.22 -4.50 -8.63
CA SER A 146 -5.64 -3.85 -9.81
C SER A 146 -4.46 -4.62 -10.38
N GLY A 147 -3.96 -4.21 -11.53
CA GLY A 147 -2.68 -4.61 -12.08
C GLY A 147 -2.67 -5.88 -12.91
N GLY A 148 -1.59 -6.06 -13.66
CA GLY A 148 -1.31 -7.20 -14.53
C GLY A 148 -0.49 -8.31 -13.86
N GLY A 149 0.27 -9.06 -14.70
CA GLY A 149 1.09 -10.18 -14.24
C GLY A 149 0.29 -11.44 -13.89
N VAL A 150 -1.00 -11.47 -14.22
CA VAL A 150 -1.94 -12.58 -13.95
C VAL A 150 -2.67 -13.06 -15.19
N ARG A 151 -2.36 -12.50 -16.36
CA ARG A 151 -2.97 -12.85 -17.66
C ARG A 151 -4.47 -12.56 -17.71
N GLY A 152 -4.92 -11.50 -17.02
CA GLY A 152 -6.33 -11.12 -16.94
C GLY A 152 -6.86 -10.38 -18.18
N GLY A 153 -5.98 -9.87 -19.04
CA GLY A 153 -6.33 -9.14 -20.25
C GLY A 153 -6.90 -7.74 -20.00
N PRO A 154 -7.50 -7.10 -21.00
CA PRO A 154 -7.79 -5.66 -20.99
C PRO A 154 -8.85 -5.23 -20.00
N PHE A 155 -9.67 -6.13 -19.48
CA PHE A 155 -10.76 -5.82 -18.55
C PHE A 155 -10.53 -6.30 -17.12
N HIS A 156 -9.37 -6.93 -16.84
CA HIS A 156 -9.05 -7.48 -15.52
C HIS A 156 -7.60 -7.23 -15.11
N SER A 157 -6.91 -6.30 -15.77
CA SER A 157 -5.49 -6.01 -15.51
C SER A 157 -5.13 -4.53 -15.54
N GLN A 158 -6.11 -3.64 -15.48
CA GLN A 158 -5.87 -2.21 -15.53
C GLN A 158 -5.36 -1.66 -14.19
N ASN A 159 -4.69 -0.52 -14.29
CA ASN A 159 -4.24 0.31 -13.16
C ASN A 159 -4.89 1.69 -13.28
N PRO A 160 -6.09 1.89 -12.70
CA PRO A 160 -6.89 3.08 -12.93
C PRO A 160 -6.58 4.26 -11.98
N GLU A 161 -5.49 4.21 -11.25
CA GLU A 161 -5.15 5.20 -10.22
C GLU A 161 -5.13 6.63 -10.73
N ALA A 162 -4.65 6.86 -11.95
CA ALA A 162 -4.57 8.19 -12.53
C ALA A 162 -5.95 8.83 -12.77
N TRP A 163 -6.98 8.03 -13.05
CA TRP A 163 -8.35 8.53 -13.21
C TRP A 163 -8.88 9.18 -11.93
N PHE A 164 -8.57 8.59 -10.80
CA PHE A 164 -9.06 9.04 -9.49
C PHE A 164 -8.11 10.03 -8.83
N ALA A 165 -6.80 9.92 -9.08
CA ALA A 165 -5.82 10.89 -8.57
C ALA A 165 -6.04 12.29 -9.13
N HIS A 166 -6.64 12.42 -10.32
CA HIS A 166 -7.01 13.70 -10.93
C HIS A 166 -8.23 14.36 -10.25
N VAL A 167 -9.00 13.62 -9.45
CA VAL A 167 -10.29 14.10 -8.90
C VAL A 167 -10.10 14.68 -7.48
N PRO A 168 -10.20 16.02 -7.30
CA PRO A 168 -10.15 16.63 -5.97
C PRO A 168 -11.27 16.08 -5.07
N GLY A 169 -10.90 15.76 -3.82
CA GLY A 169 -11.81 15.19 -2.82
C GLY A 169 -11.66 13.68 -2.61
N LEU A 170 -10.98 12.97 -3.52
CA LEU A 170 -10.60 11.57 -3.33
C LEU A 170 -9.21 11.44 -2.72
N LYS A 171 -8.99 10.37 -1.97
CA LYS A 171 -7.67 9.84 -1.63
C LYS A 171 -7.40 8.60 -2.46
N VAL A 172 -6.13 8.35 -2.81
CA VAL A 172 -5.73 7.18 -3.63
C VAL A 172 -4.56 6.48 -2.95
N VAL A 173 -4.74 5.21 -2.62
CA VAL A 173 -3.82 4.40 -1.82
C VAL A 173 -3.49 3.10 -2.55
N ILE A 174 -2.20 2.75 -2.64
CA ILE A 174 -1.71 1.56 -3.34
C ILE A 174 -0.56 0.94 -2.53
N PRO A 175 -0.85 0.07 -1.57
CA PRO A 175 0.19 -0.58 -0.75
C PRO A 175 1.03 -1.57 -1.55
N SER A 176 2.25 -1.82 -1.11
CA SER A 176 3.18 -2.78 -1.71
C SER A 176 3.46 -4.00 -0.84
N THR A 177 3.27 -3.92 0.48
CA THR A 177 3.60 -4.99 1.44
C THR A 177 2.41 -5.39 2.32
N PRO A 178 2.41 -6.57 2.97
CA PRO A 178 1.39 -6.97 3.92
C PRO A 178 1.21 -6.00 5.10
N TYR A 179 2.31 -5.48 5.66
CA TYR A 179 2.26 -4.48 6.73
C TYR A 179 1.50 -3.23 6.29
N GLU A 180 1.84 -2.72 5.11
CA GLU A 180 1.19 -1.55 4.54
C GLU A 180 -0.26 -1.82 4.17
N ALA A 181 -0.53 -2.98 3.56
CA ALA A 181 -1.89 -3.36 3.19
C ALA A 181 -2.82 -3.38 4.42
N LYS A 182 -2.36 -3.91 5.55
CA LYS A 182 -3.13 -3.89 6.80
C LYS A 182 -3.25 -2.47 7.36
N GLY A 183 -2.13 -1.77 7.53
CA GLY A 183 -2.09 -0.48 8.21
C GLY A 183 -2.78 0.65 7.43
N LEU A 184 -2.58 0.72 6.11
CA LEU A 184 -3.22 1.72 5.24
C LEU A 184 -4.72 1.46 5.06
N LEU A 185 -5.16 0.20 4.97
CA LEU A 185 -6.60 -0.10 4.87
C LEU A 185 -7.34 0.30 6.14
N LYS A 186 -6.78 0.03 7.31
CA LYS A 186 -7.34 0.49 8.59
C LYS A 186 -7.38 2.02 8.66
N ALA A 187 -6.32 2.72 8.21
CA ALA A 187 -6.31 4.17 8.12
C ALA A 187 -7.38 4.69 7.16
N ALA A 188 -7.57 4.04 6.00
CA ALA A 188 -8.58 4.40 5.02
C ALA A 188 -10.01 4.22 5.56
N ILE A 189 -10.30 3.12 6.27
CA ILE A 189 -11.61 2.88 6.89
C ILE A 189 -11.91 3.89 7.99
N ARG A 190 -10.88 4.35 8.71
CA ARG A 190 -11.00 5.35 9.78
C ARG A 190 -11.07 6.80 9.28
N ASP A 191 -10.74 7.04 8.00
CA ASP A 191 -10.81 8.37 7.39
C ASP A 191 -12.27 8.82 7.16
N ASN A 192 -12.52 10.13 7.18
CA ASN A 192 -13.85 10.69 6.96
C ASN A 192 -14.10 11.12 5.50
N ASN A 193 -13.12 10.91 4.62
CA ASN A 193 -13.21 11.20 3.19
C ASN A 193 -13.19 9.92 2.37
N PRO A 194 -13.67 9.95 1.12
CA PRO A 194 -13.65 8.79 0.25
C PRO A 194 -12.23 8.40 -0.16
N VAL A 195 -11.93 7.11 -0.07
CA VAL A 195 -10.62 6.54 -0.37
C VAL A 195 -10.76 5.49 -1.48
N ILE A 196 -10.00 5.65 -2.56
CA ILE A 196 -9.75 4.61 -3.56
C ILE A 196 -8.57 3.77 -3.05
N TYR A 197 -8.80 2.50 -2.82
CA TYR A 197 -7.81 1.57 -2.28
C TYR A 197 -7.54 0.45 -3.30
N LEU A 198 -6.42 0.54 -4.01
CA LEU A 198 -6.08 -0.37 -5.08
C LEU A 198 -5.11 -1.44 -4.59
N GLU A 199 -5.52 -2.69 -4.71
CA GLU A 199 -4.78 -3.86 -4.26
C GLU A 199 -4.14 -4.55 -5.46
N HIS A 200 -2.81 -4.61 -5.50
CA HIS A 200 -2.20 -5.29 -6.64
C HIS A 200 -2.33 -6.81 -6.52
N LYS A 201 -3.20 -7.41 -7.34
CA LYS A 201 -3.57 -8.84 -7.23
C LYS A 201 -2.41 -9.82 -7.44
N HIS A 202 -1.37 -9.42 -8.18
CA HIS A 202 -0.14 -10.21 -8.30
C HIS A 202 0.56 -10.44 -6.95
N LEU A 203 0.41 -9.49 -6.01
CA LEU A 203 1.02 -9.56 -4.68
C LEU A 203 0.26 -10.47 -3.71
N TYR A 204 -1.03 -10.72 -3.93
CA TYR A 204 -1.95 -11.34 -2.95
C TYR A 204 -1.40 -12.56 -2.23
N ARG A 205 -0.74 -13.49 -2.93
CA ARG A 205 -0.21 -14.74 -2.37
C ARG A 205 1.31 -14.87 -2.51
N ARG A 206 1.97 -13.91 -3.16
CA ARG A 206 3.40 -13.95 -3.44
C ARG A 206 4.24 -13.24 -2.38
N VAL A 207 3.73 -12.13 -1.84
CA VAL A 207 4.42 -11.37 -0.82
C VAL A 207 3.95 -11.82 0.56
N ARG A 208 4.92 -12.10 1.43
CA ARG A 208 4.72 -12.46 2.84
C ARG A 208 5.61 -11.61 3.71
N GLU A 209 5.11 -11.21 4.88
CA GLU A 209 5.82 -10.36 5.82
C GLU A 209 5.33 -10.65 7.24
N ASP A 210 6.18 -10.42 8.23
CA ASP A 210 5.79 -10.45 9.64
C ASP A 210 5.02 -9.16 9.98
N VAL A 211 3.75 -9.30 10.33
CA VAL A 211 2.83 -8.18 10.59
C VAL A 211 2.46 -8.14 12.07
N PRO A 212 2.49 -6.97 12.73
CA PRO A 212 2.08 -6.85 14.12
C PRO A 212 0.64 -7.31 14.35
N SER A 213 0.42 -8.03 15.47
CA SER A 213 -0.92 -8.43 15.92
C SER A 213 -1.62 -7.32 16.71
N GLU A 214 -0.88 -6.31 17.16
CA GLU A 214 -1.40 -5.15 17.86
C GLU A 214 -2.13 -4.22 16.88
N ASP A 215 -3.02 -3.37 17.41
CA ASP A 215 -3.68 -2.36 16.59
C ASP A 215 -2.68 -1.30 16.13
N PHE A 216 -2.53 -1.15 14.82
CA PHE A 216 -1.71 -0.12 14.22
C PHE A 216 -2.35 0.42 12.94
N VAL A 217 -1.93 1.61 12.54
CA VAL A 217 -2.25 2.22 11.25
C VAL A 217 -0.98 2.75 10.60
N VAL A 218 -0.96 2.75 9.29
CA VAL A 218 0.04 3.49 8.50
C VAL A 218 -0.63 4.79 8.06
N PRO A 219 -0.05 5.96 8.36
CA PRO A 219 -0.68 7.23 8.02
C PRO A 219 -0.75 7.43 6.50
N LEU A 220 -1.92 7.88 6.03
CA LEU A 220 -2.11 8.26 4.62
C LEU A 220 -1.27 9.52 4.30
N GLY A 221 -0.70 9.58 3.11
CA GLY A 221 0.12 10.70 2.67
C GLY A 221 1.56 10.66 3.20
N LYS A 222 2.05 9.47 3.58
CA LYS A 222 3.44 9.24 3.96
C LYS A 222 4.06 8.15 3.11
N ALA A 223 5.10 8.53 2.37
CA ALA A 223 5.95 7.59 1.63
C ALA A 223 6.92 6.85 2.57
N ASP A 224 7.57 5.82 2.05
CA ASP A 224 8.54 5.01 2.78
C ASP A 224 9.83 4.82 1.98
N VAL A 225 10.96 5.05 2.62
CA VAL A 225 12.27 4.74 2.05
C VAL A 225 12.55 3.26 2.30
N LYS A 226 12.22 2.42 1.31
CA LYS A 226 12.40 0.95 1.40
C LYS A 226 13.87 0.54 1.39
N ARG A 227 14.70 1.33 0.74
CA ARG A 227 16.13 1.14 0.65
C ARG A 227 16.81 2.49 0.57
N SER A 228 17.81 2.74 1.41
CA SER A 228 18.64 3.95 1.32
C SER A 228 19.71 3.79 0.24
N GLY A 229 20.06 4.89 -0.43
CA GLY A 229 21.07 4.95 -1.47
C GLY A 229 21.56 6.38 -1.76
N THR A 230 22.58 6.52 -2.59
CA THR A 230 23.24 7.81 -2.86
C THR A 230 23.39 8.17 -4.32
N ASP A 231 23.21 7.22 -5.27
CA ASP A 231 23.59 7.44 -6.68
C ASP A 231 22.38 7.66 -7.60
N LEU A 232 21.23 7.09 -7.26
CA LEU A 232 19.98 7.19 -8.02
C LEU A 232 18.79 6.99 -7.08
N THR A 233 17.74 7.78 -7.24
CA THR A 233 16.43 7.58 -6.58
C THR A 233 15.47 6.88 -7.54
N MET A 234 15.00 5.68 -7.17
CA MET A 234 13.86 5.02 -7.80
C MET A 234 12.60 5.32 -7.01
N ILE A 235 11.58 5.93 -7.65
CA ILE A 235 10.30 6.31 -7.05
C ILE A 235 9.23 5.40 -7.63
N SER A 236 8.50 4.69 -6.77
CA SER A 236 7.56 3.66 -7.21
C SER A 236 6.38 3.50 -6.25
N TYR A 237 5.40 2.65 -6.60
CA TYR A 237 4.27 2.24 -5.75
C TYR A 237 3.72 0.88 -6.22
N GLY A 238 3.00 0.18 -5.34
CA GLY A 238 2.40 -1.12 -5.65
C GLY A 238 3.44 -2.19 -6.00
N SER A 239 3.15 -3.02 -7.00
CA SER A 239 4.00 -4.16 -7.37
C SER A 239 5.40 -3.76 -7.87
N THR A 240 5.52 -2.62 -8.52
CA THR A 240 6.78 -2.17 -9.12
C THR A 240 7.82 -1.75 -8.07
N VAL A 241 7.42 -1.53 -6.82
CA VAL A 241 8.36 -1.36 -5.69
C VAL A 241 9.28 -2.58 -5.54
N HIS A 242 8.72 -3.79 -5.64
CA HIS A 242 9.51 -5.03 -5.57
C HIS A 242 10.49 -5.14 -6.74
N THR A 243 10.04 -4.80 -7.96
CA THR A 243 10.91 -4.73 -9.14
C THR A 243 12.08 -3.75 -8.93
N CYS A 244 11.81 -2.57 -8.36
CA CYS A 244 12.84 -1.59 -8.04
C CYS A 244 13.84 -2.12 -7.00
N LEU A 245 13.35 -2.80 -5.95
CA LEU A 245 14.20 -3.40 -4.92
C LEU A 245 15.12 -4.50 -5.47
N ASP A 246 14.59 -5.38 -6.33
CA ASP A 246 15.36 -6.44 -6.99
C ASP A 246 16.45 -5.85 -7.91
N VAL A 247 16.11 -4.83 -8.70
CA VAL A 247 17.07 -4.13 -9.57
C VAL A 247 18.13 -3.39 -8.75
N ALA A 248 17.73 -2.72 -7.67
CA ALA A 248 18.66 -2.03 -6.76
C ALA A 248 19.65 -3.01 -6.12
N ALA A 249 19.18 -4.19 -5.68
CA ALA A 249 20.02 -5.23 -5.11
C ALA A 249 21.00 -5.83 -6.16
N SER A 250 20.56 -5.96 -7.42
CA SER A 250 21.45 -6.40 -8.50
C SER A 250 22.55 -5.37 -8.82
N LEU A 251 22.19 -4.08 -8.93
CA LEU A 251 23.13 -3.00 -9.23
C LEU A 251 24.10 -2.70 -8.09
N GLU A 252 23.74 -3.00 -6.85
CA GLU A 252 24.66 -2.91 -5.71
C GLU A 252 25.88 -3.83 -5.87
N GLN A 253 25.70 -5.02 -6.45
CA GLN A 253 26.81 -5.93 -6.73
C GLN A 253 27.79 -5.38 -7.78
N GLU A 254 27.33 -4.39 -8.55
CA GLU A 254 28.11 -3.66 -9.55
C GLU A 254 28.65 -2.31 -9.01
N GLY A 255 28.40 -2.03 -7.71
CA GLY A 255 28.93 -0.87 -7.01
C GLY A 255 28.00 0.35 -6.95
N ALA A 256 26.76 0.26 -7.47
CA ALA A 256 25.81 1.37 -7.44
C ALA A 256 24.94 1.35 -6.17
N SER A 257 24.72 2.51 -5.58
CA SER A 257 23.93 2.73 -4.36
C SER A 257 22.57 3.36 -4.69
N ILE A 258 21.54 2.54 -4.83
CA ILE A 258 20.21 2.97 -5.28
C ILE A 258 19.27 3.16 -4.09
N GLU A 259 18.65 4.34 -3.99
CA GLU A 259 17.55 4.59 -3.07
C GLU A 259 16.22 4.18 -3.70
N VAL A 260 15.36 3.48 -2.96
CA VAL A 260 14.04 3.05 -3.42
C VAL A 260 12.97 3.61 -2.49
N ILE A 261 12.06 4.40 -3.06
CA ILE A 261 10.94 5.02 -2.36
C ILE A 261 9.63 4.39 -2.81
N ASP A 262 8.84 3.95 -1.84
CA ASP A 262 7.45 3.56 -2.03
C ASP A 262 6.53 4.72 -1.65
N LEU A 263 5.78 5.23 -2.62
CA LEU A 263 4.84 6.34 -2.41
C LEU A 263 3.66 5.95 -1.52
N ARG A 264 3.21 4.68 -1.54
CA ARG A 264 2.07 4.15 -0.77
C ARG A 264 0.75 4.86 -1.02
N THR A 265 0.78 6.19 -1.06
CA THR A 265 -0.37 7.07 -1.26
C THR A 265 -0.05 8.05 -2.37
N LEU A 266 -0.90 8.07 -3.39
CA LEU A 266 -0.77 9.00 -4.50
C LEU A 266 -1.48 10.32 -4.21
N VAL A 267 -2.59 10.25 -3.45
CA VAL A 267 -3.33 11.43 -2.96
C VAL A 267 -3.74 11.18 -1.50
N PRO A 268 -3.25 11.99 -0.54
CA PRO A 268 -2.24 13.02 -0.69
C PRO A 268 -0.84 12.45 -0.95
N LEU A 269 -0.03 13.16 -1.72
CA LEU A 269 1.33 12.75 -2.10
C LEU A 269 2.36 13.30 -1.10
N ASP A 270 3.26 12.45 -0.60
CA ASP A 270 4.42 12.87 0.21
C ASP A 270 5.56 13.38 -0.70
N ARG A 271 5.41 14.59 -1.18
CA ARG A 271 6.37 15.19 -2.13
C ARG A 271 7.76 15.35 -1.52
N GLU A 272 7.83 15.75 -0.25
CA GLU A 272 9.11 16.05 0.38
C GLU A 272 10.00 14.81 0.49
N CYS A 273 9.42 13.65 0.78
CA CYS A 273 10.18 12.40 0.89
C CYS A 273 11.01 12.11 -0.38
N PHE A 274 10.40 12.16 -1.56
CA PHE A 274 11.15 11.86 -2.79
C PHE A 274 11.97 13.05 -3.29
N LEU A 275 11.58 14.29 -3.00
CA LEU A 275 12.37 15.47 -3.35
C LEU A 275 13.68 15.54 -2.56
N GLU A 276 13.65 15.24 -1.25
CA GLU A 276 14.86 15.13 -0.41
C GLU A 276 15.82 14.05 -0.96
N SER A 277 15.26 12.91 -1.37
CA SER A 277 16.03 11.84 -1.97
C SER A 277 16.67 12.26 -3.30
N VAL A 278 15.90 12.88 -4.18
CA VAL A 278 16.41 13.36 -5.49
C VAL A 278 17.47 14.45 -5.30
N ARG A 279 17.30 15.37 -4.36
CA ARG A 279 18.34 16.38 -4.04
C ARG A 279 19.64 15.74 -3.58
N LYS A 280 19.58 14.59 -2.91
CA LYS A 280 20.75 13.83 -2.45
C LYS A 280 21.44 13.07 -3.58
N THR A 281 20.67 12.43 -4.46
CA THR A 281 21.19 11.49 -5.47
C THR A 281 21.46 12.13 -6.83
N GLY A 282 20.89 13.29 -7.12
CA GLY A 282 20.99 13.98 -8.41
C GLY A 282 20.28 13.30 -9.58
N ARG A 283 19.68 12.11 -9.38
CA ARG A 283 19.08 11.30 -10.45
C ARG A 283 17.77 10.71 -10.03
N ALA A 284 16.76 10.70 -10.91
CA ALA A 284 15.44 10.20 -10.64
C ALA A 284 14.92 9.25 -11.73
N LEU A 285 14.49 8.05 -11.31
CA LEU A 285 13.79 7.06 -12.12
C LEU A 285 12.41 6.80 -11.51
N VAL A 286 11.35 7.13 -12.23
CA VAL A 286 9.97 6.86 -11.79
C VAL A 286 9.48 5.58 -12.45
N VAL A 287 9.04 4.61 -11.63
CA VAL A 287 8.60 3.30 -12.12
C VAL A 287 7.18 3.02 -11.65
N HIS A 288 6.27 2.75 -12.58
CA HIS A 288 4.88 2.38 -12.26
C HIS A 288 4.27 1.47 -13.31
N GLU A 289 3.24 0.71 -12.95
CA GLU A 289 2.65 -0.27 -13.87
C GLU A 289 1.59 0.31 -14.79
N ALA A 290 0.90 1.40 -14.43
CA ALA A 290 -0.01 2.08 -15.36
C ALA A 290 0.69 2.51 -16.66
N HIS A 291 -0.08 2.91 -17.67
CA HIS A 291 0.46 3.37 -18.95
C HIS A 291 1.37 4.59 -18.79
N LEU A 292 2.31 4.75 -19.72
CA LEU A 292 3.25 5.87 -19.70
C LEU A 292 2.55 7.22 -19.90
N THR A 293 1.64 7.29 -20.88
CA THR A 293 0.90 8.51 -21.19
C THR A 293 -0.16 8.77 -20.11
N ALA A 294 -0.12 9.97 -19.53
CA ALA A 294 -1.01 10.41 -18.46
C ALA A 294 -1.02 9.52 -17.19
N GLY A 295 -0.08 8.59 -17.07
CA GLY A 295 0.13 7.84 -15.82
C GLY A 295 0.67 8.75 -14.72
N PHE A 296 0.43 8.36 -13.44
CA PHE A 296 0.79 9.18 -12.28
C PHE A 296 2.29 9.52 -12.19
N GLY A 297 3.15 8.70 -12.79
CA GLY A 297 4.57 9.00 -12.91
C GLY A 297 4.87 10.31 -13.65
N GLY A 298 3.94 10.81 -14.46
CA GLY A 298 4.01 12.13 -15.07
C GLY A 298 3.94 13.26 -14.04
N GLU A 299 3.03 13.17 -13.06
CA GLU A 299 2.92 14.12 -11.93
C GLU A 299 4.17 14.11 -11.05
N VAL A 300 4.69 12.92 -10.73
CA VAL A 300 5.93 12.77 -9.96
C VAL A 300 7.10 13.42 -10.70
N SER A 301 7.23 13.16 -12.01
CA SER A 301 8.30 13.73 -12.84
C SER A 301 8.19 15.25 -12.96
N ALA A 302 6.99 15.79 -13.12
CA ALA A 302 6.75 17.23 -13.13
C ALA A 302 7.12 17.87 -11.80
N THR A 303 6.72 17.25 -10.67
CA THR A 303 7.06 17.72 -9.33
C THR A 303 8.59 17.77 -9.12
N VAL A 304 9.31 16.73 -9.55
CA VAL A 304 10.79 16.71 -9.46
C VAL A 304 11.39 17.81 -10.33
N ALA A 305 10.93 17.97 -11.57
CA ALA A 305 11.42 18.99 -12.49
C ALA A 305 11.15 20.43 -11.99
N GLU A 306 10.01 20.64 -11.30
CA GLU A 306 9.64 21.97 -10.77
C GLU A 306 10.38 22.33 -9.47
N HIS A 307 10.66 21.33 -8.60
CA HIS A 307 11.13 21.60 -7.23
C HIS A 307 12.54 21.08 -6.91
N ALA A 308 13.16 20.33 -7.84
CA ALA A 308 14.50 19.79 -7.68
C ALA A 308 15.37 19.90 -8.95
N PHE A 309 14.96 20.71 -9.94
CA PHE A 309 15.67 20.86 -11.21
C PHE A 309 17.17 21.19 -11.05
N GLU A 310 17.50 22.11 -10.15
CA GLU A 310 18.87 22.55 -9.90
C GLU A 310 19.79 21.51 -9.25
N TYR A 311 19.21 20.37 -8.80
CA TYR A 311 19.95 19.25 -8.21
C TYR A 311 20.10 18.07 -9.18
N LEU A 312 19.49 18.15 -10.38
CA LEU A 312 19.51 17.04 -11.33
C LEU A 312 20.79 17.01 -12.16
N ASP A 313 21.49 15.89 -12.12
CA ASP A 313 22.63 15.56 -12.98
C ASP A 313 22.19 14.91 -14.31
N ALA A 314 20.95 14.42 -14.37
CA ALA A 314 20.37 13.69 -15.50
C ALA A 314 18.90 14.03 -15.69
N PRO A 315 18.30 13.78 -16.88
CA PRO A 315 16.86 13.92 -17.07
C PRO A 315 16.09 12.96 -16.17
N VAL A 316 14.88 13.36 -15.71
CA VAL A 316 13.96 12.44 -15.03
C VAL A 316 13.44 11.43 -16.06
N VAL A 317 13.65 10.14 -15.80
CA VAL A 317 13.22 9.04 -16.67
C VAL A 317 12.03 8.31 -16.06
N ARG A 318 11.09 7.88 -16.90
CA ARG A 318 9.95 7.05 -16.49
C ARG A 318 10.00 5.69 -17.17
N VAL A 319 9.78 4.63 -16.41
CA VAL A 319 9.53 3.27 -16.91
C VAL A 319 8.12 2.85 -16.49
N ALA A 320 7.30 2.56 -17.48
CA ALA A 320 5.87 2.25 -17.29
C ALA A 320 5.40 1.22 -18.32
N SER A 321 4.16 0.77 -18.25
CA SER A 321 3.57 -0.06 -19.27
C SER A 321 3.39 0.70 -20.59
N LEU A 322 3.37 -0.06 -21.67
CA LEU A 322 3.13 0.50 -23.01
C LEU A 322 1.71 1.07 -23.12
N ASP A 323 1.54 2.08 -23.98
CA ASP A 323 0.24 2.70 -24.26
C ASP A 323 -0.65 1.79 -25.14
N THR A 324 -0.89 0.57 -24.66
CA THR A 324 -1.76 -0.44 -25.29
C THR A 324 -2.62 -1.11 -24.22
N PRO A 325 -3.84 -1.58 -24.55
CA PRO A 325 -4.60 -2.41 -23.59
C PRO A 325 -3.78 -3.62 -23.11
N SER A 326 -3.96 -4.02 -21.86
CA SER A 326 -3.25 -5.16 -21.26
C SER A 326 -3.56 -6.46 -22.01
N PRO A 327 -2.55 -7.17 -22.54
CA PRO A 327 -2.78 -8.39 -23.31
C PRO A 327 -3.10 -9.61 -22.41
N PHE A 328 -3.81 -10.62 -22.99
CA PHE A 328 -3.97 -11.94 -22.35
C PHE A 328 -2.75 -12.83 -22.50
N SER A 329 -2.12 -12.78 -23.68
CA SER A 329 -1.00 -13.66 -24.03
C SER A 329 0.21 -13.36 -23.16
N ALA A 330 0.79 -14.39 -22.55
CA ALA A 330 1.94 -14.26 -21.66
C ALA A 330 3.11 -13.48 -22.28
N PRO A 331 3.59 -13.77 -23.50
CA PRO A 331 4.69 -13.02 -24.09
C PRO A 331 4.33 -11.54 -24.35
N LEU A 332 3.06 -11.25 -24.66
CA LEU A 332 2.63 -9.89 -24.93
C LEU A 332 2.45 -9.10 -23.63
N GLU A 333 1.91 -9.73 -22.57
CA GLU A 333 1.80 -9.07 -21.27
C GLU A 333 3.21 -8.80 -20.67
N ASP A 334 4.16 -9.73 -20.83
CA ASP A 334 5.55 -9.52 -20.39
C ASP A 334 6.23 -8.39 -21.19
N ALA A 335 5.95 -8.28 -22.49
CA ALA A 335 6.43 -7.15 -23.30
C ALA A 335 5.76 -5.82 -22.93
N HIS A 336 4.50 -5.86 -22.51
CA HIS A 336 3.71 -4.68 -22.09
C HIS A 336 4.21 -4.10 -20.77
N LEU A 337 4.40 -4.93 -19.74
CA LEU A 337 4.71 -4.51 -18.37
C LEU A 337 6.12 -3.91 -18.19
N PRO A 338 6.37 -3.09 -17.14
CA PRO A 338 7.67 -2.57 -16.75
C PRO A 338 8.51 -3.65 -16.06
N THR A 339 9.16 -4.51 -16.86
CA THR A 339 9.98 -5.62 -16.36
C THR A 339 11.28 -5.14 -15.68
N ALA A 340 11.89 -6.02 -14.88
CA ALA A 340 13.17 -5.74 -14.23
C ALA A 340 14.27 -5.34 -15.24
N ASP A 341 14.29 -5.96 -16.42
CA ASP A 341 15.28 -5.62 -17.49
C ASP A 341 15.09 -4.20 -18.02
N LYS A 342 13.82 -3.76 -18.20
CA LYS A 342 13.52 -2.38 -18.62
C LYS A 342 13.93 -1.37 -17.55
N VAL A 343 13.61 -1.66 -16.28
CA VAL A 343 13.97 -0.81 -15.13
C VAL A 343 15.50 -0.74 -14.98
N ARG A 344 16.19 -1.89 -15.04
CA ARG A 344 17.64 -1.95 -14.96
C ARG A 344 18.32 -1.18 -16.10
N SER A 345 17.86 -1.36 -17.35
CA SER A 345 18.40 -0.64 -18.50
C SER A 345 18.27 0.88 -18.36
N ALA A 346 17.13 1.36 -17.84
CA ALA A 346 16.93 2.78 -17.57
C ALA A 346 17.82 3.29 -16.43
N ALA A 347 17.97 2.50 -15.36
CA ALA A 347 18.82 2.84 -14.22
C ALA A 347 20.29 2.95 -14.62
N VAL A 348 20.83 1.98 -15.36
CA VAL A 348 22.22 2.00 -15.86
C VAL A 348 22.50 3.25 -16.70
N LYS A 349 21.59 3.57 -17.63
CA LYS A 349 21.73 4.79 -18.45
C LYS A 349 21.74 6.07 -17.60
N LEU A 350 20.96 6.13 -16.53
CA LEU A 350 20.98 7.28 -15.63
C LEU A 350 22.26 7.37 -14.79
N LEU A 351 22.87 6.23 -14.46
CA LEU A 351 24.13 6.19 -13.72
C LEU A 351 25.34 6.56 -14.58
N GLU A 352 25.21 6.53 -15.92
CA GLU A 352 26.27 6.92 -16.88
C GLU A 352 26.34 8.45 -17.07
N TYR A 353 25.33 9.23 -16.65
CA TYR A 353 25.40 10.70 -16.64
C TYR A 353 26.33 11.22 -15.56
#